data_38de1a8b8343abfefeda2e7fa2e59613
#
_entry.id   38de1a8b8343abfefeda2e7fa2e59613
#
_cell.length_a   1.000
_cell.length_b   1.000
_cell.length_c   1.000
_cell.angle_alpha   90.00
_cell.angle_beta   90.00
_cell.angle_gamma   90.00
#
_symmetry.space_group_name_H-M   'P 1'
#
loop_
_entity.id
_entity.type
_entity.pdbx_description
1 polymer ?
#
loop_
_entity_poly.entity_id
_entity_poly.type
_entity_poly.pdbx_seq_one_letter_code
_entity_poly.pdbx_strand_id
1 'polypeptide(L)'
;MRRFWHPVFASAQLDAGRARPLRIMGQDFTLLRTQSGRAQVLADRCLHRGTLLSTGTVEGEQLRCFYHGWKYDPSGRCTERPAERTCPESLRLRTYPTHETVGLIFAYLGDGEAPPFPPLDPLQGDGVLFVETPLRPFNYFRQIENALDEVHFNFVHRVSPFADQGMITELPELRCEETEFGLSRISKRGSIERQTYFLMPNSNASLFFGARRQVWRVPIDDTSHISFTVDYLEGTTDEKAEWLAGRRETAARIAAAPPAAEVSAAIVRGELPVESAKDHPDLLSVQDGVALLAQGVCADRENEALGLSDIHLVKMRRLWSQDLSDLDAGREPRKWLWPAKLKVTSGLPETGG
;
A
#
# COMPACT_ATOMS: atom_id res chain seq x y z
N MET A 1 -5.10 -11.27 -5.90
CA MET A 1 -4.96 -10.32 -4.78
C MET A 1 -5.35 -10.97 -3.44
N ARG A 2 -6.58 -11.42 -3.18
CA ARG A 2 -7.04 -11.87 -1.84
C ARG A 2 -6.25 -13.04 -1.22
N ARG A 3 -5.48 -13.78 -2.00
CA ARG A 3 -4.61 -14.87 -1.53
C ARG A 3 -3.29 -14.40 -0.89
N PHE A 4 -3.14 -13.09 -0.65
CA PHE A 4 -1.95 -12.49 -0.05
C PHE A 4 -2.31 -11.71 1.19
N TRP A 5 -1.36 -11.52 2.08
CA TRP A 5 -1.44 -10.58 3.17
C TRP A 5 -1.32 -9.15 2.64
N HIS A 6 -2.26 -8.30 3.01
CA HIS A 6 -2.24 -6.89 2.66
C HIS A 6 -2.32 -6.02 3.90
N PRO A 7 -1.58 -4.90 3.96
CA PRO A 7 -1.87 -3.88 4.93
C PRO A 7 -3.26 -3.30 4.65
N VAL A 8 -4.04 -3.09 5.69
CA VAL A 8 -5.41 -2.61 5.59
C VAL A 8 -5.65 -1.32 6.35
N PHE A 9 -4.79 -1.02 7.33
CA PHE A 9 -4.91 0.20 8.14
C PHE A 9 -3.60 0.55 8.84
N ALA A 10 -3.39 1.86 9.16
CA ALA A 10 -2.28 2.29 9.99
C ALA A 10 -2.61 2.03 11.48
N SER A 11 -1.73 1.33 12.19
CA SER A 11 -1.93 0.92 13.59
C SER A 11 -2.27 2.10 14.50
N ALA A 12 -1.53 3.21 14.36
CA ALA A 12 -1.69 4.40 15.20
C ALA A 12 -3.02 5.15 15.00
N GLN A 13 -3.77 4.85 13.92
CA GLN A 13 -5.05 5.51 13.62
C GLN A 13 -6.26 4.70 14.13
N LEU A 14 -6.05 3.56 14.77
CA LEU A 14 -7.11 2.71 15.31
C LEU A 14 -7.01 2.65 16.83
N ASP A 15 -7.81 3.47 17.52
CA ASP A 15 -7.86 3.49 18.98
C ASP A 15 -8.47 2.23 19.56
N ALA A 16 -8.03 1.85 20.76
CA ALA A 16 -8.65 0.74 21.51
C ALA A 16 -10.14 1.02 21.81
N GLY A 17 -10.96 -0.02 21.69
CA GLY A 17 -12.41 0.08 21.88
C GLY A 17 -13.16 0.72 20.68
N ARG A 18 -12.51 0.88 19.52
CA ARG A 18 -13.12 1.49 18.31
C ARG A 18 -13.35 0.44 17.22
N ALA A 19 -14.50 0.57 16.56
CA ALA A 19 -14.81 -0.10 15.29
C ALA A 19 -14.88 0.95 14.18
N ARG A 20 -14.45 0.55 12.96
CA ARG A 20 -14.42 1.41 11.77
C ARG A 20 -14.82 0.62 10.51
N PRO A 21 -15.46 1.29 9.54
CA PRO A 21 -15.65 0.70 8.22
C PRO A 21 -14.30 0.58 7.50
N LEU A 22 -14.14 -0.49 6.74
CA LEU A 22 -12.99 -0.77 5.90
C LEU A 22 -13.49 -1.28 4.56
N ARG A 23 -13.03 -0.68 3.46
CA ARG A 23 -13.33 -1.14 2.10
C ARG A 23 -12.04 -1.51 1.38
N ILE A 24 -11.92 -2.75 0.95
CA ILE A 24 -10.73 -3.30 0.26
C ILE A 24 -11.21 -4.21 -0.86
N MET A 25 -10.62 -4.03 -2.05
CA MET A 25 -10.91 -4.87 -3.24
C MET A 25 -12.40 -4.98 -3.54
N GLY A 26 -13.13 -3.86 -3.44
CA GLY A 26 -14.57 -3.77 -3.71
C GLY A 26 -15.47 -4.37 -2.64
N GLN A 27 -14.94 -4.84 -1.52
CA GLN A 27 -15.70 -5.46 -0.43
C GLN A 27 -15.60 -4.64 0.86
N ASP A 28 -16.72 -4.58 1.59
CA ASP A 28 -16.81 -3.91 2.89
C ASP A 28 -16.52 -4.89 4.03
N PHE A 29 -15.81 -4.39 5.05
CA PHE A 29 -15.43 -5.09 6.27
C PHE A 29 -15.62 -4.17 7.47
N THR A 30 -15.69 -4.75 8.63
CA THR A 30 -15.49 -4.04 9.90
C THR A 30 -14.08 -4.31 10.42
N LEU A 31 -13.31 -3.24 10.60
CA LEU A 31 -12.06 -3.25 11.35
C LEU A 31 -12.33 -2.76 12.76
N LEU A 32 -11.83 -3.44 13.77
CA LEU A 32 -11.93 -3.00 15.15
C LEU A 32 -10.62 -3.22 15.91
N ARG A 33 -10.43 -2.44 16.97
CA ARG A 33 -9.45 -2.72 18.00
C ARG A 33 -10.17 -3.02 19.30
N THR A 34 -9.92 -4.19 19.87
CA THR A 34 -10.47 -4.59 21.15
C THR A 34 -9.96 -3.70 22.28
N GLN A 35 -10.56 -3.78 23.47
CA GLN A 35 -10.06 -3.01 24.62
C GLN A 35 -8.69 -3.50 25.10
N SER A 36 -8.33 -4.76 24.86
CA SER A 36 -6.97 -5.28 25.11
C SER A 36 -5.93 -4.83 24.07
N GLY A 37 -6.34 -4.13 22.99
CA GLY A 37 -5.46 -3.61 21.96
C GLY A 37 -5.32 -4.50 20.71
N ARG A 38 -6.01 -5.65 20.63
CA ARG A 38 -5.91 -6.55 19.47
C ARG A 38 -6.73 -6.03 18.29
N ALA A 39 -6.11 -5.91 17.12
CA ALA A 39 -6.81 -5.59 15.88
C ALA A 39 -7.54 -6.82 15.31
N GLN A 40 -8.72 -6.62 14.73
CA GLN A 40 -9.53 -7.66 14.11
C GLN A 40 -10.24 -7.14 12.86
N VAL A 41 -10.35 -8.00 11.86
CA VAL A 41 -11.16 -7.75 10.66
C VAL A 41 -12.24 -8.83 10.56
N LEU A 42 -13.47 -8.41 10.33
CA LEU A 42 -14.61 -9.31 10.17
C LEU A 42 -15.59 -8.79 9.11
N ALA A 43 -16.50 -9.67 8.69
CA ALA A 43 -17.58 -9.30 7.77
C ALA A 43 -18.39 -8.14 8.35
N ASP A 44 -18.71 -7.16 7.49
CA ASP A 44 -19.32 -5.89 7.95
C ASP A 44 -20.80 -5.99 8.31
N ARG A 45 -21.52 -7.03 7.86
CA ARG A 45 -22.97 -7.14 8.01
C ARG A 45 -23.38 -8.02 9.18
N CYS A 46 -24.13 -7.44 10.12
CA CYS A 46 -24.75 -8.18 11.23
C CYS A 46 -25.68 -9.29 10.69
N LEU A 47 -25.52 -10.50 11.21
CA LEU A 47 -26.31 -11.68 10.79
C LEU A 47 -27.80 -11.55 11.05
N HIS A 48 -28.22 -10.62 11.92
CA HIS A 48 -29.64 -10.41 12.21
C HIS A 48 -30.37 -9.77 11.03
N ARG A 49 -30.02 -8.51 10.67
CA ARG A 49 -30.70 -7.72 9.65
C ARG A 49 -29.76 -6.86 8.81
N GLY A 50 -28.48 -7.24 8.69
CA GLY A 50 -27.52 -6.61 7.79
C GLY A 50 -27.03 -5.22 8.16
N THR A 51 -27.27 -4.74 9.40
CA THR A 51 -26.71 -3.46 9.87
C THR A 51 -25.19 -3.51 9.87
N LEU A 52 -24.54 -2.40 9.50
CA LEU A 52 -23.07 -2.28 9.50
C LEU A 52 -22.54 -2.48 10.93
N LEU A 53 -21.67 -3.46 11.12
CA LEU A 53 -21.05 -3.74 12.40
C LEU A 53 -20.00 -2.70 12.78
N SER A 54 -19.45 -1.99 11.80
CA SER A 54 -18.58 -0.83 12.00
C SER A 54 -19.23 0.33 12.77
N THR A 55 -20.56 0.37 12.86
CA THR A 55 -21.31 1.30 13.71
C THR A 55 -21.54 0.78 15.14
N GLY A 56 -21.08 -0.42 15.43
CA GLY A 56 -21.28 -1.08 16.71
C GLY A 56 -20.34 -0.57 17.81
N THR A 57 -20.53 -1.12 19.00
CA THR A 57 -19.72 -0.82 20.19
C THR A 57 -18.82 -1.99 20.53
N VAL A 58 -17.54 -1.69 20.74
CA VAL A 58 -16.57 -2.69 21.22
C VAL A 58 -16.70 -2.80 22.75
N GLU A 59 -16.97 -4.00 23.24
CA GLU A 59 -17.11 -4.31 24.66
C GLU A 59 -16.11 -5.42 25.04
N GLY A 60 -15.01 -5.06 25.68
CA GLY A 60 -13.91 -5.97 25.93
C GLY A 60 -13.29 -6.48 24.62
N GLU A 61 -13.41 -7.78 24.40
CA GLU A 61 -12.94 -8.46 23.17
C GLU A 61 -14.04 -8.63 22.11
N GLN A 62 -15.26 -8.17 22.38
CA GLN A 62 -16.45 -8.46 21.57
C GLN A 62 -17.00 -7.20 20.90
N LEU A 63 -17.73 -7.40 19.81
CA LEU A 63 -18.42 -6.34 19.09
C LEU A 63 -19.92 -6.48 19.23
N ARG A 64 -20.59 -5.46 19.77
CA ARG A 64 -22.06 -5.37 19.89
C ARG A 64 -22.62 -4.58 18.72
N CYS A 65 -23.56 -5.18 17.99
CA CYS A 65 -24.31 -4.51 16.93
C CYS A 65 -25.16 -3.37 17.51
N PHE A 66 -25.06 -2.21 16.87
CA PHE A 66 -25.79 -1.01 17.27
C PHE A 66 -27.32 -1.19 17.26
N TYR A 67 -27.86 -2.00 16.30
CA TYR A 67 -29.31 -2.01 16.05
C TYR A 67 -30.10 -2.82 17.08
N HIS A 68 -29.75 -4.08 17.33
CA HIS A 68 -30.50 -4.96 18.25
C HIS A 68 -29.61 -5.63 19.30
N GLY A 69 -28.38 -5.15 19.48
CA GLY A 69 -27.50 -5.61 20.53
C GLY A 69 -26.90 -7.02 20.36
N TRP A 70 -27.04 -7.64 19.18
CA TRP A 70 -26.37 -8.92 18.93
C TRP A 70 -24.87 -8.75 19.09
N LYS A 71 -24.23 -9.65 19.83
CA LYS A 71 -22.82 -9.56 20.18
C LYS A 71 -22.04 -10.70 19.55
N TYR A 72 -20.84 -10.39 19.09
CA TYR A 72 -19.95 -11.32 18.40
C TYR A 72 -18.59 -11.34 19.07
N ASP A 73 -18.08 -12.56 19.32
CA ASP A 73 -16.74 -12.77 19.85
C ASP A 73 -15.66 -12.69 18.74
N PRO A 74 -14.37 -12.74 19.11
CA PRO A 74 -13.26 -12.68 18.16
C PRO A 74 -13.25 -13.77 17.08
N SER A 75 -13.91 -14.90 17.34
CA SER A 75 -14.05 -15.97 16.35
C SER A 75 -15.23 -15.75 15.39
N GLY A 76 -15.96 -14.65 15.57
CA GLY A 76 -17.18 -14.33 14.83
C GLY A 76 -18.44 -15.00 15.35
N ARG A 77 -18.37 -15.81 16.40
CA ARG A 77 -19.53 -16.48 16.96
C ARG A 77 -20.47 -15.47 17.63
N CYS A 78 -21.76 -15.58 17.37
CA CYS A 78 -22.75 -14.79 18.07
C CYS A 78 -22.87 -15.32 19.52
N THR A 79 -22.58 -14.48 20.51
CA THR A 79 -22.54 -14.84 21.94
C THR A 79 -23.72 -14.31 22.71
N GLU A 80 -24.41 -13.29 22.19
CA GLU A 80 -25.57 -12.69 22.84
C GLU A 80 -26.60 -12.21 21.83
N ARG A 81 -27.86 -12.49 22.08
CA ARG A 81 -29.04 -11.99 21.38
C ARG A 81 -30.06 -11.54 22.42
N PRO A 82 -30.12 -10.26 22.78
CA PRO A 82 -30.83 -9.77 23.96
C PRO A 82 -32.33 -10.15 24.00
N ALA A 83 -32.99 -10.23 22.84
CA ALA A 83 -34.39 -10.61 22.73
C ALA A 83 -34.62 -12.12 22.62
N GLU A 84 -33.55 -12.94 22.62
CA GLU A 84 -33.61 -14.39 22.38
C GLU A 84 -33.02 -15.17 23.55
N ARG A 85 -33.48 -16.40 23.73
CA ARG A 85 -33.01 -17.25 24.83
C ARG A 85 -31.68 -17.96 24.54
N THR A 86 -31.32 -18.13 23.26
CA THR A 86 -30.16 -18.93 22.85
C THR A 86 -29.41 -18.29 21.71
N CYS A 87 -28.12 -18.60 21.60
CA CYS A 87 -27.27 -18.25 20.47
C CYS A 87 -26.83 -19.56 19.77
N PRO A 88 -27.46 -19.95 18.65
CA PRO A 88 -27.00 -21.11 17.88
C PRO A 88 -25.56 -21.00 17.42
N GLU A 89 -24.81 -22.09 17.48
CA GLU A 89 -23.40 -22.12 17.04
C GLU A 89 -23.23 -21.83 15.55
N SER A 90 -24.27 -22.08 14.74
CA SER A 90 -24.30 -21.76 13.31
C SER A 90 -24.27 -20.25 13.01
N LEU A 91 -24.64 -19.42 14.00
CA LEU A 91 -24.58 -17.95 13.84
C LEU A 91 -23.14 -17.45 14.03
N ARG A 92 -22.39 -17.50 12.96
CA ARG A 92 -20.99 -17.10 12.95
C ARG A 92 -20.69 -16.15 11.80
N LEU A 93 -20.17 -14.97 12.12
CA LEU A 93 -19.59 -14.05 11.15
C LEU A 93 -18.27 -14.61 10.62
N ARG A 94 -17.98 -14.32 9.36
CA ARG A 94 -16.65 -14.53 8.83
C ARG A 94 -15.67 -13.55 9.47
N THR A 95 -14.57 -14.07 9.98
CA THR A 95 -13.42 -13.30 10.46
C THR A 95 -12.22 -13.55 9.56
N TYR A 96 -11.30 -12.61 9.56
CA TYR A 96 -10.12 -12.64 8.71
C TYR A 96 -8.87 -12.59 9.58
N PRO A 97 -7.88 -13.46 9.36
CA PRO A 97 -6.62 -13.41 10.07
C PRO A 97 -5.96 -12.04 9.96
N THR A 98 -5.47 -11.53 11.09
CA THR A 98 -4.79 -10.25 11.17
C THR A 98 -3.39 -10.41 11.75
N HIS A 99 -2.46 -9.57 11.30
CA HIS A 99 -1.10 -9.46 11.84
C HIS A 99 -0.74 -7.98 11.94
N GLU A 100 -0.21 -7.56 13.08
CA GLU A 100 0.16 -6.16 13.31
C GLU A 100 1.68 -6.05 13.45
N THR A 101 2.30 -5.30 12.55
CA THR A 101 3.74 -5.06 12.54
C THR A 101 4.07 -3.81 11.72
N VAL A 102 5.26 -3.27 11.87
CA VAL A 102 5.82 -2.10 11.16
C VAL A 102 4.86 -0.90 11.09
N GLY A 103 4.05 -0.72 12.15
CA GLY A 103 3.05 0.36 12.23
C GLY A 103 1.80 0.17 11.37
N LEU A 104 1.59 -1.04 10.82
CA LEU A 104 0.46 -1.39 9.98
C LEU A 104 -0.28 -2.63 10.53
N ILE A 105 -1.59 -2.65 10.30
CA ILE A 105 -2.44 -3.82 10.48
C ILE A 105 -2.59 -4.49 9.12
N PHE A 106 -2.20 -5.75 9.03
CA PHE A 106 -2.36 -6.60 7.85
C PHE A 106 -3.54 -7.54 8.04
N ALA A 107 -4.22 -7.88 6.94
CA ALA A 107 -5.24 -8.90 6.91
C ALA A 107 -5.05 -9.86 5.73
N TYR A 108 -5.38 -11.13 5.94
CA TYR A 108 -5.53 -12.10 4.87
C TYR A 108 -7.02 -12.23 4.52
N LEU A 109 -7.37 -11.79 3.31
CA LEU A 109 -8.76 -11.68 2.86
C LEU A 109 -9.21 -12.85 1.96
N GLY A 110 -8.36 -13.85 1.79
CA GLY A 110 -8.62 -15.04 0.98
C GLY A 110 -9.54 -16.06 1.67
N ASP A 111 -9.89 -17.09 0.94
CA ASP A 111 -10.59 -18.25 1.44
C ASP A 111 -9.60 -19.29 1.98
N GLY A 112 -10.03 -20.06 2.98
CA GLY A 112 -9.20 -21.10 3.59
C GLY A 112 -8.17 -20.59 4.60
N GLU A 113 -7.16 -21.41 4.85
CA GLU A 113 -6.09 -21.10 5.81
C GLU A 113 -5.14 -20.05 5.24
N ALA A 114 -4.78 -19.07 6.08
CA ALA A 114 -3.82 -18.04 5.68
C ALA A 114 -2.41 -18.64 5.55
N PRO A 115 -1.67 -18.30 4.49
CA PRO A 115 -0.27 -18.67 4.42
C PRO A 115 0.53 -17.99 5.54
N PRO A 116 1.74 -18.47 5.87
CA PRO A 116 2.61 -17.77 6.79
C PRO A 116 2.78 -16.30 6.41
N PHE A 117 2.84 -15.43 7.42
CA PHE A 117 3.07 -14.01 7.18
C PHE A 117 4.45 -13.81 6.53
N PRO A 118 4.56 -13.03 5.44
CA PRO A 118 5.84 -12.87 4.75
C PRO A 118 6.83 -12.07 5.59
N PRO A 119 8.13 -12.34 5.49
CA PRO A 119 9.15 -11.51 6.14
C PRO A 119 9.14 -10.09 5.57
N LEU A 120 9.39 -9.10 6.43
CA LEU A 120 9.49 -7.69 6.07
C LEU A 120 10.92 -7.17 6.37
N ASP A 121 11.91 -7.90 5.87
CA ASP A 121 13.33 -7.66 6.17
C ASP A 121 13.80 -6.22 5.96
N PRO A 122 13.43 -5.50 4.88
CA PRO A 122 13.89 -4.12 4.70
C PRO A 122 13.48 -3.16 5.81
N LEU A 123 12.51 -3.55 6.65
CA LEU A 123 11.89 -2.72 7.67
C LEU A 123 12.14 -3.23 9.10
N GLN A 124 13.06 -4.18 9.27
CA GLN A 124 13.37 -4.79 10.58
C GLN A 124 14.75 -4.36 11.06
N GLY A 125 14.91 -4.18 12.36
CA GLY A 125 16.15 -3.79 13.01
C GLY A 125 15.93 -2.74 14.10
N ASP A 126 17.00 -2.06 14.50
CA ASP A 126 17.01 -1.01 15.53
C ASP A 126 16.82 0.40 14.95
N GLY A 127 16.03 0.51 13.91
CA GLY A 127 15.70 1.77 13.25
C GLY A 127 14.39 2.39 13.74
N VAL A 128 14.02 3.49 13.09
CA VAL A 128 12.73 4.15 13.29
C VAL A 128 11.87 4.06 12.04
N LEU A 129 10.56 3.99 12.25
CA LEU A 129 9.57 3.87 11.17
C LEU A 129 8.81 5.19 11.00
N PHE A 130 8.49 5.51 9.74
CA PHE A 130 7.50 6.52 9.40
C PHE A 130 6.48 5.92 8.44
N VAL A 131 5.19 5.99 8.79
CA VAL A 131 4.08 5.36 8.06
C VAL A 131 3.20 6.42 7.44
N GLU A 132 2.90 6.26 6.15
CA GLU A 132 1.96 7.08 5.41
C GLU A 132 0.94 6.19 4.68
N THR A 133 -0.31 6.65 4.61
CA THR A 133 -1.39 5.89 3.98
C THR A 133 -2.27 6.77 3.08
N PRO A 134 -1.67 7.49 2.09
CA PRO A 134 -2.45 8.35 1.23
C PRO A 134 -3.43 7.58 0.36
N LEU A 135 -4.67 8.12 0.29
CA LEU A 135 -5.66 7.73 -0.71
C LEU A 135 -5.23 8.26 -2.08
N ARG A 136 -5.31 7.40 -3.10
CA ARG A 136 -4.99 7.72 -4.49
C ARG A 136 -6.24 7.53 -5.37
N PRO A 137 -6.71 8.58 -6.09
CA PRO A 137 -7.94 8.54 -6.88
C PRO A 137 -7.71 7.98 -8.30
N PHE A 138 -6.97 6.90 -8.43
CA PHE A 138 -6.72 6.19 -9.67
C PHE A 138 -6.42 4.72 -9.40
N ASN A 139 -6.51 3.91 -10.46
CA ASN A 139 -6.33 2.46 -10.36
C ASN A 139 -4.95 2.09 -9.81
N TYR A 140 -4.92 1.14 -8.87
CA TYR A 140 -3.69 0.68 -8.20
C TYR A 140 -2.63 0.12 -9.15
N PHE A 141 -3.06 -0.57 -10.21
CA PHE A 141 -2.15 -1.22 -11.15
C PHE A 141 -1.35 -0.17 -11.95
N ARG A 142 -1.97 0.97 -12.30
CA ARG A 142 -1.27 2.10 -12.91
C ARG A 142 -0.19 2.68 -12.02
N GLN A 143 -0.46 2.79 -10.72
CA GLN A 143 0.58 3.24 -9.78
C GLN A 143 1.69 2.20 -9.62
N ILE A 144 1.40 0.90 -9.76
CA ILE A 144 2.45 -0.12 -9.84
C ILE A 144 3.29 0.12 -11.09
N GLU A 145 2.67 0.32 -12.24
CA GLU A 145 3.36 0.60 -13.51
C GLU A 145 4.23 1.85 -13.41
N ASN A 146 3.70 2.95 -12.88
CA ASN A 146 4.45 4.19 -12.63
C ASN A 146 5.69 3.96 -11.74
N ALA A 147 5.53 3.21 -10.66
CA ALA A 147 6.65 2.91 -9.76
C ALA A 147 7.70 1.97 -10.37
N LEU A 148 7.37 1.27 -11.44
CA LEU A 148 8.28 0.41 -12.20
C LEU A 148 8.96 1.15 -13.37
N ASP A 149 8.41 2.26 -13.80
CA ASP A 149 8.99 3.11 -14.84
C ASP A 149 10.12 3.96 -14.25
N GLU A 150 11.31 3.84 -14.79
CA GLU A 150 12.47 4.61 -14.37
C GLU A 150 12.69 5.85 -15.27
N VAL A 151 12.14 5.84 -16.47
CA VAL A 151 12.35 6.92 -17.44
C VAL A 151 11.50 8.14 -17.13
N HIS A 152 10.31 7.97 -16.52
CA HIS A 152 9.46 9.10 -16.16
C HIS A 152 10.16 10.08 -15.21
N PHE A 153 11.12 9.63 -14.37
CA PHE A 153 11.91 10.53 -13.51
C PHE A 153 12.56 11.66 -14.31
N ASN A 154 13.09 11.36 -15.49
CA ASN A 154 13.78 12.32 -16.33
C ASN A 154 12.87 13.44 -16.89
N PHE A 155 11.57 13.20 -16.96
CA PHE A 155 10.60 14.12 -17.57
C PHE A 155 9.60 14.66 -16.55
N VAL A 156 8.94 13.79 -15.81
CA VAL A 156 7.91 14.16 -14.82
C VAL A 156 8.53 14.85 -13.62
N HIS A 157 9.65 14.31 -13.10
CA HIS A 157 10.28 14.78 -11.86
C HIS A 157 11.50 15.67 -12.09
N ARG A 158 11.68 16.23 -13.29
CA ARG A 158 12.85 17.05 -13.64
C ARG A 158 13.03 18.32 -12.81
N VAL A 159 11.99 18.81 -12.13
CA VAL A 159 12.02 19.98 -11.24
C VAL A 159 11.77 19.60 -9.78
N SER A 160 12.04 18.37 -9.42
CA SER A 160 11.84 17.83 -8.08
C SER A 160 13.20 17.60 -7.37
N PRO A 161 13.21 17.24 -6.07
CA PRO A 161 14.43 16.87 -5.34
C PRO A 161 15.24 15.72 -5.97
N PHE A 162 14.67 14.94 -6.89
CA PHE A 162 15.42 13.93 -7.64
C PHE A 162 16.46 14.53 -8.60
N ALA A 163 16.27 15.78 -9.01
CA ALA A 163 17.25 16.49 -9.85
C ALA A 163 18.60 16.61 -9.13
N ASP A 164 18.57 16.94 -7.84
CA ASP A 164 19.76 17.12 -7.02
C ASP A 164 20.49 15.79 -6.73
N GLN A 165 19.80 14.66 -6.90
CA GLN A 165 20.35 13.31 -6.71
C GLN A 165 20.91 12.69 -8.00
N GLY A 166 21.01 13.43 -9.10
CA GLY A 166 21.49 12.90 -10.37
C GLY A 166 20.54 11.91 -11.07
N MET A 167 19.31 11.76 -10.56
CA MET A 167 18.31 10.80 -11.08
C MET A 167 17.74 11.20 -12.45
N ILE A 168 17.97 12.42 -12.88
CA ILE A 168 17.44 12.98 -14.14
C ILE A 168 18.51 13.36 -15.15
N THR A 169 19.79 13.21 -14.83
CA THR A 169 20.91 13.70 -15.68
C THR A 169 21.04 12.92 -16.97
N GLU A 170 20.80 11.62 -16.91
CA GLU A 170 20.90 10.70 -18.05
C GLU A 170 19.70 9.75 -18.06
N LEU A 171 19.33 9.26 -19.25
CA LEU A 171 18.36 8.15 -19.34
C LEU A 171 19.00 6.88 -18.78
N PRO A 172 18.23 6.07 -18.02
CA PRO A 172 18.79 4.89 -17.41
C PRO A 172 19.01 3.74 -18.40
N GLU A 173 20.10 3.01 -18.22
CA GLU A 173 20.20 1.64 -18.69
C GLU A 173 19.40 0.74 -17.75
N LEU A 174 18.49 -0.08 -18.29
CA LEU A 174 17.57 -0.88 -17.50
C LEU A 174 17.90 -2.37 -17.61
N ARG A 175 17.95 -3.04 -16.46
CA ARG A 175 18.00 -4.49 -16.34
C ARG A 175 16.91 -4.99 -15.41
N CYS A 176 16.36 -6.16 -15.71
CA CYS A 176 15.27 -6.75 -14.95
C CYS A 176 15.39 -8.27 -14.94
N GLU A 177 15.39 -8.85 -13.77
CA GLU A 177 15.44 -10.30 -13.54
C GLU A 177 14.19 -10.76 -12.82
N GLU A 178 13.62 -11.87 -13.27
CA GLU A 178 12.54 -12.56 -12.55
C GLU A 178 13.12 -13.31 -11.37
N THR A 179 12.41 -13.26 -10.25
CA THR A 179 12.79 -13.90 -9.00
C THR A 179 11.64 -14.74 -8.46
N GLU A 180 11.85 -15.45 -7.38
CA GLU A 180 10.79 -16.21 -6.70
C GLU A 180 9.79 -15.33 -5.95
N PHE A 181 10.05 -14.01 -5.82
CA PHE A 181 9.17 -13.03 -5.18
C PHE A 181 8.59 -11.99 -6.14
N GLY A 182 9.02 -11.96 -7.39
CA GLY A 182 8.60 -10.97 -8.40
C GLY A 182 9.75 -10.56 -9.30
N LEU A 183 10.24 -9.32 -9.17
CA LEU A 183 11.29 -8.76 -10.03
C LEU A 183 12.41 -8.12 -9.20
N SER A 184 13.67 -8.38 -9.57
CA SER A 184 14.81 -7.55 -9.24
C SER A 184 15.08 -6.61 -10.40
N ARG A 185 15.16 -5.30 -10.13
CA ARG A 185 15.28 -4.25 -11.13
C ARG A 185 16.51 -3.42 -10.86
N ILE A 186 17.27 -3.17 -11.90
CA ILE A 186 18.47 -2.34 -11.86
C ILE A 186 18.31 -1.22 -12.88
N SER A 187 18.52 0.01 -12.44
CA SER A 187 18.65 1.19 -13.30
C SER A 187 20.01 1.83 -13.09
N LYS A 188 20.72 2.04 -14.17
CA LYS A 188 22.07 2.64 -14.16
C LYS A 188 22.09 3.96 -14.94
N ARG A 189 22.61 5.00 -14.30
CA ARG A 189 22.84 6.35 -14.88
C ARG A 189 24.27 6.76 -14.59
N GLY A 190 25.13 6.71 -15.60
CA GLY A 190 26.57 6.93 -15.39
C GLY A 190 27.15 6.01 -14.32
N SER A 191 27.64 6.56 -13.22
CA SER A 191 28.19 5.81 -12.09
C SER A 191 27.12 5.39 -11.06
N ILE A 192 25.90 5.90 -11.16
CA ILE A 192 24.81 5.62 -10.21
C ILE A 192 24.11 4.35 -10.65
N GLU A 193 24.14 3.30 -9.82
CA GLU A 193 23.38 2.08 -10.03
C GLU A 193 22.39 1.87 -8.88
N ARG A 194 21.10 1.90 -9.18
CA ARG A 194 20.01 1.73 -8.24
C ARG A 194 19.38 0.35 -8.39
N GLN A 195 19.33 -0.41 -7.31
CA GLN A 195 18.63 -1.68 -7.26
C GLN A 195 17.36 -1.56 -6.43
N THR A 196 16.24 -1.98 -7.02
CA THR A 196 14.91 -1.96 -6.42
C THR A 196 14.19 -3.28 -6.71
N TYR A 197 13.14 -3.56 -5.97
CA TYR A 197 12.42 -4.82 -6.10
C TYR A 197 10.92 -4.58 -6.23
N PHE A 198 10.30 -5.37 -7.09
CA PHE A 198 8.86 -5.54 -7.12
C PHE A 198 8.51 -6.89 -6.50
N LEU A 199 7.69 -6.86 -5.47
CA LEU A 199 7.23 -8.04 -4.74
C LEU A 199 5.75 -8.27 -5.09
N MET A 200 5.48 -9.41 -5.71
CA MET A 200 4.12 -9.80 -6.02
C MET A 200 3.26 -9.89 -4.75
N PRO A 201 2.00 -9.45 -4.80
CA PRO A 201 1.28 -8.99 -5.99
C PRO A 201 1.38 -7.46 -6.24
N ASN A 202 1.70 -6.63 -5.26
CA ASN A 202 1.46 -5.19 -5.33
C ASN A 202 2.42 -4.33 -4.49
N SER A 203 3.57 -4.89 -4.10
CA SER A 203 4.53 -4.17 -3.27
C SER A 203 5.83 -3.90 -3.99
N ASN A 204 6.52 -2.85 -3.62
CA ASN A 204 7.90 -2.63 -4.02
C ASN A 204 8.77 -2.13 -2.87
N ALA A 205 10.03 -2.56 -2.89
CA ALA A 205 11.06 -2.16 -1.95
C ALA A 205 12.14 -1.36 -2.68
N SER A 206 12.58 -0.25 -2.06
CA SER A 206 13.58 0.67 -2.60
C SER A 206 14.29 1.42 -1.49
N LEU A 207 15.34 2.15 -1.84
CA LEU A 207 15.86 3.26 -1.03
C LEU A 207 15.23 4.57 -1.51
N PHE A 208 14.83 5.41 -0.57
CA PHE A 208 14.23 6.70 -0.84
C PHE A 208 14.77 7.73 0.15
N PHE A 209 15.58 8.68 -0.34
CA PHE A 209 16.25 9.68 0.47
C PHE A 209 16.94 9.10 1.72
N GLY A 210 17.74 8.04 1.50
CA GLY A 210 18.51 7.39 2.56
C GLY A 210 17.74 6.37 3.41
N ALA A 211 16.40 6.40 3.40
CA ALA A 211 15.58 5.44 4.14
C ALA A 211 15.22 4.22 3.27
N ARG A 212 15.16 3.05 3.87
CA ARG A 212 14.57 1.86 3.23
C ARG A 212 13.06 2.08 3.15
N ARG A 213 12.50 1.95 1.96
CA ARG A 213 11.07 2.17 1.70
C ARG A 213 10.41 0.91 1.17
N GLN A 214 9.26 0.57 1.74
CA GLN A 214 8.36 -0.42 1.16
C GLN A 214 6.96 0.18 0.99
N VAL A 215 6.38 -0.05 -0.18
CA VAL A 215 5.06 0.48 -0.53
C VAL A 215 4.17 -0.65 -1.02
N TRP A 216 2.97 -0.75 -0.45
CA TRP A 216 1.89 -1.62 -0.94
C TRP A 216 0.80 -0.76 -1.56
N ARG A 217 0.32 -1.14 -2.74
CA ARG A 217 -0.81 -0.45 -3.39
C ARG A 217 -2.03 -1.33 -3.30
N VAL A 218 -2.87 -1.05 -2.30
CA VAL A 218 -4.02 -1.89 -1.97
C VAL A 218 -5.29 -1.26 -2.53
N PRO A 219 -5.96 -1.90 -3.51
CA PRO A 219 -7.15 -1.33 -4.12
C PRO A 219 -8.30 -1.23 -3.11
N ILE A 220 -8.97 -0.08 -3.09
CA ILE A 220 -10.30 0.08 -2.50
C ILE A 220 -11.31 -0.51 -3.48
N ASP A 221 -11.19 -0.11 -4.74
CA ASP A 221 -11.95 -0.56 -5.91
C ASP A 221 -11.11 -0.38 -7.19
N ASP A 222 -11.74 -0.46 -8.37
CA ASP A 222 -11.05 -0.32 -9.66
C ASP A 222 -10.58 1.11 -9.95
N THR A 223 -11.08 2.10 -9.22
CA THR A 223 -10.83 3.53 -9.47
C THR A 223 -9.96 4.20 -8.42
N SER A 224 -9.73 3.54 -7.29
CA SER A 224 -8.99 4.11 -6.16
C SER A 224 -8.23 3.06 -5.36
N HIS A 225 -7.17 3.48 -4.69
CA HIS A 225 -6.39 2.62 -3.80
C HIS A 225 -5.78 3.41 -2.64
N ILE A 226 -5.31 2.70 -1.63
CA ILE A 226 -4.44 3.25 -0.59
C ILE A 226 -3.02 2.78 -0.85
N SER A 227 -2.08 3.73 -0.88
CA SER A 227 -0.65 3.44 -0.86
C SER A 227 -0.18 3.38 0.59
N PHE A 228 0.00 2.16 1.12
CA PHE A 228 0.61 1.97 2.43
C PHE A 228 2.13 2.05 2.27
N THR A 229 2.72 3.12 2.78
CA THR A 229 4.15 3.39 2.69
C THR A 229 4.76 3.29 4.07
N VAL A 230 5.84 2.52 4.19
CA VAL A 230 6.66 2.44 5.38
C VAL A 230 8.08 2.81 5.00
N ASP A 231 8.58 3.87 5.59
CA ASP A 231 9.98 4.27 5.55
C ASP A 231 10.66 3.83 6.84
N TYR A 232 11.86 3.29 6.73
CA TYR A 232 12.66 2.80 7.84
C TYR A 232 14.07 3.37 7.74
N LEU A 233 14.52 4.02 8.82
CA LEU A 233 15.87 4.58 8.93
C LEU A 233 16.61 3.93 10.08
N GLU A 234 17.80 3.41 9.80
CA GLU A 234 18.82 3.07 10.78
C GLU A 234 19.78 4.25 10.95
N GLY A 235 20.40 4.34 12.10
CA GLY A 235 21.36 5.41 12.40
C GLY A 235 21.51 5.63 13.90
N THR A 236 22.23 6.67 14.26
CA THR A 236 22.35 7.13 15.64
C THR A 236 21.02 7.67 16.19
N THR A 237 20.93 7.85 17.49
CA THR A 237 19.73 8.40 18.13
C THR A 237 19.38 9.79 17.58
N ASP A 238 20.39 10.63 17.35
CA ASP A 238 20.19 11.99 16.87
C ASP A 238 19.74 12.01 15.41
N GLU A 239 20.36 11.21 14.53
CA GLU A 239 19.95 11.07 13.12
C GLU A 239 18.51 10.58 13.01
N LYS A 240 18.12 9.57 13.79
CA LYS A 240 16.74 9.06 13.82
C LYS A 240 15.75 10.12 14.28
N ALA A 241 16.10 10.89 15.31
CA ALA A 241 15.26 11.96 15.86
C ALA A 241 15.08 13.10 14.84
N GLU A 242 16.17 13.57 14.22
CA GLU A 242 16.15 14.62 13.20
C GLU A 242 15.33 14.20 11.99
N TRP A 243 15.56 12.99 11.49
CA TRP A 243 14.80 12.46 10.35
C TRP A 243 13.30 12.38 10.64
N LEU A 244 12.91 11.86 11.83
CA LEU A 244 11.49 11.81 12.22
C LEU A 244 10.87 13.20 12.34
N ALA A 245 11.61 14.18 12.87
CA ALA A 245 11.15 15.56 12.97
C ALA A 245 10.90 16.15 11.58
N GLY A 246 11.85 16.00 10.65
CA GLY A 246 11.69 16.44 9.25
C GLY A 246 10.53 15.78 8.53
N ARG A 247 10.32 14.46 8.75
CA ARG A 247 9.16 13.74 8.18
C ARG A 247 7.83 14.28 8.70
N ARG A 248 7.73 14.56 10.00
CA ARG A 248 6.53 15.14 10.64
C ARG A 248 6.26 16.56 10.15
N GLU A 249 7.30 17.38 10.03
CA GLU A 249 7.18 18.73 9.48
C GLU A 249 6.67 18.69 8.03
N THR A 250 7.26 17.85 7.20
CA THR A 250 6.80 17.65 5.80
C THR A 250 5.35 17.19 5.76
N ALA A 251 4.96 16.21 6.58
CA ALA A 251 3.58 15.74 6.65
C ALA A 251 2.61 16.84 7.10
N ALA A 252 3.01 17.70 8.05
CA ALA A 252 2.21 18.84 8.50
C ALA A 252 2.04 19.88 7.37
N ARG A 253 3.09 20.18 6.61
CA ARG A 253 3.03 21.08 5.45
C ARG A 253 2.11 20.52 4.35
N ILE A 254 2.20 19.21 4.07
CA ILE A 254 1.31 18.53 3.13
C ILE A 254 -0.15 18.62 3.60
N ALA A 255 -0.42 18.37 4.87
CA ALA A 255 -1.77 18.44 5.43
C ALA A 255 -2.38 19.85 5.39
N ALA A 256 -1.55 20.89 5.41
CA ALA A 256 -1.97 22.29 5.32
C ALA A 256 -2.16 22.81 3.88
N ALA A 257 -1.66 22.08 2.89
CA ALA A 257 -1.78 22.41 1.48
C ALA A 257 -3.06 21.82 0.86
N PRO A 258 -3.51 22.30 -0.31
CA PRO A 258 -4.55 21.61 -1.07
C PRO A 258 -4.17 20.17 -1.34
N PRO A 259 -5.10 19.20 -1.28
CA PRO A 259 -4.76 17.79 -1.53
C PRO A 259 -4.13 17.60 -2.92
N ALA A 260 -3.00 16.87 -2.98
CA ALA A 260 -2.29 16.60 -4.24
C ALA A 260 -3.21 16.03 -5.33
N ALA A 261 -4.18 15.20 -4.95
CA ALA A 261 -5.17 14.63 -5.85
C ALA A 261 -6.09 15.70 -6.50
N GLU A 262 -6.48 16.72 -5.75
CA GLU A 262 -7.31 17.81 -6.25
C GLU A 262 -6.51 18.72 -7.19
N VAL A 263 -5.26 19.04 -6.83
CA VAL A 263 -4.36 19.82 -7.68
C VAL A 263 -4.08 19.08 -8.99
N SER A 264 -3.78 17.79 -8.94
CA SER A 264 -3.56 16.96 -10.13
C SER A 264 -4.80 16.93 -11.03
N ALA A 265 -5.98 16.75 -10.45
CA ALA A 265 -7.24 16.73 -11.19
C ALA A 265 -7.54 18.10 -11.84
N ALA A 266 -7.28 19.20 -11.16
CA ALA A 266 -7.44 20.57 -11.71
C ALA A 266 -6.50 20.81 -12.90
N ILE A 267 -5.25 20.32 -12.81
CA ILE A 267 -4.29 20.38 -13.92
C ILE A 267 -4.80 19.56 -15.12
N VAL A 268 -5.25 18.34 -14.89
CA VAL A 268 -5.75 17.45 -15.96
C VAL A 268 -7.00 18.05 -16.64
N ARG A 269 -7.83 18.76 -15.91
CA ARG A 269 -8.99 19.50 -16.49
C ARG A 269 -8.62 20.81 -17.18
N GLY A 270 -7.35 21.23 -17.14
CA GLY A 270 -6.89 22.49 -17.72
C GLY A 270 -7.23 23.74 -16.91
N GLU A 271 -7.64 23.58 -15.66
CA GLU A 271 -7.96 24.70 -14.74
C GLU A 271 -6.67 25.34 -14.17
N LEU A 272 -5.60 24.57 -14.07
CA LEU A 272 -4.27 25.00 -13.61
C LEU A 272 -3.20 24.54 -14.60
N PRO A 273 -2.14 25.33 -14.84
CA PRO A 273 -0.95 24.86 -15.57
C PRO A 273 -0.11 23.94 -14.67
N VAL A 274 0.65 23.02 -15.27
CA VAL A 274 1.51 22.06 -14.53
C VAL A 274 2.53 22.80 -13.66
N GLU A 275 3.04 23.92 -14.12
CA GLU A 275 4.04 24.73 -13.43
C GLU A 275 3.55 25.34 -12.12
N SER A 276 2.23 25.48 -11.95
CA SER A 276 1.64 26.00 -10.71
C SER A 276 1.89 25.11 -9.49
N ALA A 277 2.21 23.84 -9.72
CA ALA A 277 2.46 22.87 -8.66
C ALA A 277 3.90 22.89 -8.13
N LYS A 278 4.82 23.68 -8.71
CA LYS A 278 6.26 23.65 -8.39
C LYS A 278 6.60 23.80 -6.90
N ASP A 279 5.82 24.60 -6.17
CA ASP A 279 6.03 24.90 -4.77
C ASP A 279 5.12 24.04 -3.84
N HIS A 280 4.41 23.06 -4.40
CA HIS A 280 3.54 22.18 -3.62
C HIS A 280 4.39 21.24 -2.73
N PRO A 281 4.10 21.13 -1.42
CA PRO A 281 4.92 20.32 -0.50
C PRO A 281 4.91 18.81 -0.83
N ASP A 282 3.89 18.33 -1.54
CA ASP A 282 3.82 16.96 -2.08
C ASP A 282 3.90 16.99 -3.62
N LEU A 283 4.91 17.68 -4.15
CA LEU A 283 5.11 17.87 -5.59
C LEU A 283 5.15 16.54 -6.35
N LEU A 284 5.86 15.53 -5.82
CA LEU A 284 5.98 14.22 -6.48
C LEU A 284 4.61 13.57 -6.67
N SER A 285 3.75 13.61 -5.65
CA SER A 285 2.39 13.06 -5.75
C SER A 285 1.51 13.85 -6.72
N VAL A 286 1.68 15.17 -6.82
CA VAL A 286 0.97 15.97 -7.82
C VAL A 286 1.42 15.59 -9.23
N GLN A 287 2.71 15.52 -9.47
CA GLN A 287 3.29 15.18 -10.78
C GLN A 287 2.86 13.79 -11.25
N ASP A 288 3.00 12.78 -10.38
CA ASP A 288 2.52 11.41 -10.65
C ASP A 288 1.00 11.39 -10.85
N GLY A 289 0.26 12.11 -10.02
CA GLY A 289 -1.18 12.22 -10.14
C GLY A 289 -1.63 12.78 -11.49
N VAL A 290 -0.97 13.81 -12.01
CA VAL A 290 -1.24 14.34 -13.36
C VAL A 290 -1.01 13.27 -14.42
N ALA A 291 0.15 12.60 -14.38
CA ALA A 291 0.48 11.57 -15.36
C ALA A 291 -0.52 10.40 -15.35
N LEU A 292 -0.92 9.94 -14.15
CA LEU A 292 -1.78 8.77 -13.98
C LEU A 292 -3.26 9.08 -14.24
N LEU A 293 -3.77 10.24 -13.81
CA LEU A 293 -5.15 10.67 -14.09
C LEU A 293 -5.36 10.95 -15.59
N ALA A 294 -4.36 11.55 -16.26
CA ALA A 294 -4.43 11.84 -17.70
C ALA A 294 -4.53 10.57 -18.56
N GLN A 295 -4.10 9.42 -18.07
CA GLN A 295 -4.26 8.13 -18.77
C GLN A 295 -5.70 7.56 -18.67
N GLY A 296 -6.61 8.19 -17.92
CA GLY A 296 -7.98 7.73 -17.71
C GLY A 296 -8.11 6.64 -16.63
N VAL A 297 -9.30 6.15 -16.36
CA VAL A 297 -9.59 5.17 -15.29
C VAL A 297 -9.00 3.80 -15.62
N CYS A 298 -9.20 3.31 -16.82
CA CYS A 298 -8.66 2.03 -17.31
C CYS A 298 -7.60 2.28 -18.39
N ALA A 299 -6.57 1.46 -18.41
CA ALA A 299 -5.57 1.53 -19.47
C ALA A 299 -6.16 1.05 -20.79
N ASP A 300 -6.00 1.83 -21.84
CA ASP A 300 -6.26 1.41 -23.21
C ASP A 300 -5.03 0.65 -23.73
N ARG A 301 -4.95 -0.63 -23.37
CA ARG A 301 -3.78 -1.47 -23.66
C ARG A 301 -3.66 -1.86 -25.13
N GLU A 302 -4.75 -1.80 -25.88
CA GLU A 302 -4.76 -2.12 -27.31
C GLU A 302 -4.07 -1.04 -28.14
N ASN A 303 -4.06 0.21 -27.63
CA ASN A 303 -3.45 1.36 -28.27
C ASN A 303 -2.12 1.79 -27.64
N GLU A 304 -1.59 1.03 -26.68
CA GLU A 304 -0.27 1.30 -26.10
C GLU A 304 0.87 0.91 -27.06
N ALA A 305 1.86 1.76 -27.21
CA ALA A 305 3.10 1.45 -27.91
C ALA A 305 4.26 1.38 -26.91
N LEU A 306 4.57 0.18 -26.43
CA LEU A 306 5.65 -0.04 -25.48
C LEU A 306 7.01 -0.12 -26.17
N GLY A 307 8.04 0.42 -25.52
CA GLY A 307 9.42 0.44 -25.99
C GLY A 307 10.38 -0.35 -25.09
N LEU A 308 11.67 -0.27 -25.37
CA LEU A 308 12.71 -0.92 -24.57
C LEU A 308 12.79 -0.37 -23.14
N SER A 309 12.39 0.90 -22.95
CA SER A 309 12.30 1.55 -21.64
C SER A 309 11.26 0.92 -20.71
N ASP A 310 10.29 0.18 -21.26
CA ASP A 310 9.18 -0.42 -20.52
C ASP A 310 9.45 -1.85 -20.07
N ILE A 311 10.68 -2.31 -20.12
CA ILE A 311 11.05 -3.71 -19.80
C ILE A 311 10.54 -4.17 -18.43
N HIS A 312 10.55 -3.27 -17.44
CA HIS A 312 10.06 -3.58 -16.10
C HIS A 312 8.54 -3.80 -16.08
N LEU A 313 7.78 -2.95 -16.82
CA LEU A 313 6.33 -3.05 -16.95
C LEU A 313 5.96 -4.34 -17.69
N VAL A 314 6.62 -4.59 -18.83
CA VAL A 314 6.35 -5.78 -19.65
C VAL A 314 6.54 -7.07 -18.85
N LYS A 315 7.64 -7.16 -18.10
CA LYS A 315 7.90 -8.34 -17.26
C LYS A 315 6.88 -8.47 -16.13
N MET A 316 6.55 -7.38 -15.43
CA MET A 316 5.55 -7.39 -14.37
C MET A 316 4.17 -7.81 -14.91
N ARG A 317 3.72 -7.24 -16.03
CA ARG A 317 2.45 -7.62 -16.69
C ARG A 317 2.44 -9.10 -17.06
N ARG A 318 3.57 -9.64 -17.54
CA ARG A 318 3.69 -11.06 -17.86
C ARG A 318 3.47 -11.95 -16.64
N LEU A 319 4.10 -11.61 -15.49
CA LEU A 319 3.91 -12.37 -14.24
C LEU A 319 2.44 -12.37 -13.82
N TRP A 320 1.77 -11.21 -13.84
CA TRP A 320 0.36 -11.10 -13.53
C TRP A 320 -0.54 -11.89 -14.51
N SER A 321 -0.28 -11.76 -15.81
CA SER A 321 -1.08 -12.47 -16.83
C SER A 321 -0.96 -13.98 -16.69
N GLN A 322 0.21 -14.48 -16.31
CA GLN A 322 0.43 -15.89 -16.08
C GLN A 322 -0.35 -16.40 -14.87
N ASP A 323 -0.28 -15.69 -13.73
CA ASP A 323 -1.06 -16.05 -12.53
C ASP A 323 -2.57 -16.01 -12.79
N LEU A 324 -3.05 -15.01 -13.54
CA LEU A 324 -4.46 -14.91 -13.91
C LEU A 324 -4.90 -16.05 -14.84
N SER A 325 -4.07 -16.37 -15.84
CA SER A 325 -4.35 -17.49 -16.76
C SER A 325 -4.39 -18.85 -16.03
N ASP A 326 -3.53 -19.04 -15.03
CA ASP A 326 -3.55 -20.25 -14.22
C ASP A 326 -4.83 -20.34 -13.39
N LEU A 327 -5.27 -19.24 -12.78
CA LEU A 327 -6.53 -19.18 -12.04
C LEU A 327 -7.75 -19.45 -12.92
N ASP A 328 -7.81 -18.84 -14.11
CA ASP A 328 -8.90 -19.05 -15.06
C ASP A 328 -8.98 -20.49 -15.56
N ALA A 329 -7.83 -21.14 -15.66
CA ALA A 329 -7.74 -22.56 -16.02
C ALA A 329 -7.94 -23.52 -14.82
N GLY A 330 -8.28 -23.00 -13.64
CA GLY A 330 -8.44 -23.79 -12.42
C GLY A 330 -7.14 -24.37 -11.86
N ARG A 331 -6.00 -23.86 -12.30
CA ARG A 331 -4.68 -24.26 -11.79
C ARG A 331 -4.28 -23.36 -10.61
N GLU A 332 -3.44 -23.90 -9.72
CA GLU A 332 -2.83 -23.08 -8.67
C GLU A 332 -1.79 -22.12 -9.29
N PRO A 333 -1.91 -20.80 -9.05
CA PRO A 333 -0.92 -19.85 -9.51
C PRO A 333 0.40 -20.06 -8.78
N ARG A 334 1.47 -19.45 -9.30
CA ARG A 334 2.79 -19.49 -8.71
C ARG A 334 2.76 -19.04 -7.24
N LYS A 335 3.47 -19.77 -6.38
CA LYS A 335 3.71 -19.33 -5.00
C LYS A 335 4.85 -18.33 -4.99
N TRP A 336 4.53 -17.10 -4.60
CA TRP A 336 5.51 -16.03 -4.47
C TRP A 336 6.10 -16.03 -3.06
N LEU A 337 7.41 -16.23 -2.97
CA LEU A 337 8.12 -16.36 -1.71
C LEU A 337 8.94 -15.09 -1.46
N TRP A 338 8.49 -14.25 -0.54
CA TRP A 338 9.24 -13.07 -0.18
C TRP A 338 10.53 -13.45 0.54
N PRO A 339 11.66 -12.84 0.16
CA PRO A 339 12.94 -13.20 0.73
C PRO A 339 13.08 -12.66 2.15
N ALA A 340 13.84 -13.37 2.98
CA ALA A 340 14.18 -12.92 4.32
C ALA A 340 15.13 -11.72 4.32
N LYS A 341 15.85 -11.46 3.22
CA LYS A 341 16.74 -10.29 3.05
C LYS A 341 16.65 -9.71 1.65
N LEU A 342 16.53 -8.38 1.57
CA LEU A 342 16.59 -7.60 0.35
C LEU A 342 17.70 -6.55 0.45
N LYS A 343 18.60 -6.53 -0.52
CA LYS A 343 19.64 -5.51 -0.60
C LYS A 343 19.16 -4.38 -1.52
N VAL A 344 18.45 -3.41 -0.97
CA VAL A 344 18.11 -2.18 -1.70
C VAL A 344 19.31 -1.23 -1.73
N THR A 345 19.59 -0.62 -2.89
CA THR A 345 20.67 0.35 -3.04
C THR A 345 20.17 1.61 -3.76
N SER A 346 20.68 2.76 -3.36
CA SER A 346 20.42 4.04 -4.06
C SER A 346 21.39 4.26 -5.23
N GLY A 347 22.53 3.56 -5.22
CA GLY A 347 23.65 3.84 -6.12
C GLY A 347 24.32 5.20 -5.92
N LEU A 348 23.78 6.04 -5.03
CA LEU A 348 24.41 7.30 -4.68
C LEU A 348 25.64 7.01 -3.81
N PRO A 349 26.77 7.75 -3.99
CA PRO A 349 27.87 7.67 -3.05
C PRO A 349 27.32 8.00 -1.65
N GLU A 350 27.72 7.22 -0.65
CA GLU A 350 27.44 7.56 0.74
C GLU A 350 28.00 8.97 0.94
N THR A 351 27.14 9.92 1.26
CA THR A 351 27.57 11.27 1.62
C THR A 351 28.38 11.10 2.90
N GLY A 352 29.71 11.15 2.74
CA GLY A 352 30.62 11.11 3.88
C GLY A 352 30.21 12.18 4.89
N GLY A 353 30.05 11.74 6.16
CA GLY A 353 29.70 12.59 7.28
C GLY A 353 30.72 13.68 7.56
#